data_d27abdbb829c4585829950b3f7772496
#
_entry.id   d27abdbb829c4585829950b3f7772496
#
_cell.length_a   1.000
_cell.length_b   1.000
_cell.length_c   1.000
_cell.angle_alpha   90.00
_cell.angle_beta   90.00
_cell.angle_gamma   90.00
#
_symmetry.space_group_name_H-M   'P 1'
#
loop_
_entity.id
_entity.type
_entity.pdbx_description
1 polymer ?
#
loop_
_entity_poly.entity_id
_entity_poly.type
_entity_poly.pdbx_seq_one_letter_code
_entity_poly.pdbx_strand_id
1 'polypeptide(L)'
;MSKILGRLVSRLNQIRRLKESRKYITVNEYFSQVKSIIFTNSRHLKEENKKFGKLNGDITFYVIRRTPPGAGLFSNYLLVLMHLKYAELNSLTPIIDYKNYSNYYSGKSNSTSENYWDNYWDQPTEYNLDEVYKSSNVILSSANISKLLEKNYGYYDLNSKKFLENQRQINDFNGISNSIKLRRSVKEKVNNDLKSIFASKQNILGISLRGTDYLNTNLAKGHYKPLNIDEAILLTEKKLVEWKMDYVFVCTEVKEYIELYVERFGEKALFLKRQRFSNSQSEKFITQYRFRRNNDSFETGLEYLREVYL
;
A
#
# COMPACT_ATOMS: atom_id res chain seq x y z
N MET A 1 -22.56 21.73 14.32
CA MET A 1 -23.45 20.60 13.98
C MET A 1 -22.99 19.80 12.75
N SER A 2 -22.58 20.42 11.64
CA SER A 2 -22.22 19.74 10.38
C SER A 2 -21.02 18.75 10.47
N LYS A 3 -19.97 19.07 11.24
CA LYS A 3 -18.79 18.18 11.40
C LYS A 3 -19.08 16.89 12.19
N ILE A 4 -19.96 16.94 13.17
CA ILE A 4 -20.36 15.77 13.97
C ILE A 4 -21.23 14.84 13.13
N LEU A 5 -22.19 15.40 12.39
CA LEU A 5 -23.06 14.65 11.50
C LEU A 5 -22.27 13.97 10.38
N GLY A 6 -21.30 14.67 9.77
CA GLY A 6 -20.39 14.09 8.76
C GLY A 6 -19.54 12.93 9.29
N ARG A 7 -19.11 12.98 10.57
CA ARG A 7 -18.38 11.89 11.22
C ARG A 7 -19.25 10.67 11.47
N LEU A 8 -20.49 10.88 11.92
CA LEU A 8 -21.47 9.80 12.14
C LEU A 8 -21.82 9.11 10.82
N VAL A 9 -22.10 9.86 9.77
CA VAL A 9 -22.37 9.33 8.43
C VAL A 9 -21.18 8.53 7.90
N SER A 10 -19.94 9.04 8.07
CA SER A 10 -18.74 8.32 7.66
C SER A 10 -18.55 6.98 8.40
N ARG A 11 -18.82 6.95 9.72
CA ARG A 11 -18.77 5.72 10.52
C ARG A 11 -19.84 4.72 10.12
N LEU A 12 -21.06 5.18 9.92
CA LEU A 12 -22.17 4.34 9.47
C LEU A 12 -21.86 3.71 8.10
N ASN A 13 -21.29 4.48 7.18
CA ASN A 13 -20.88 3.96 5.89
C ASN A 13 -19.74 2.93 6.01
N GLN A 14 -18.79 3.11 6.92
CA GLN A 14 -17.75 2.12 7.19
C GLN A 14 -18.33 0.82 7.78
N ILE A 15 -19.25 0.93 8.75
CA ILE A 15 -19.95 -0.23 9.34
C ILE A 15 -20.81 -0.94 8.28
N ARG A 16 -21.51 -0.18 7.42
CA ARG A 16 -22.29 -0.76 6.31
C ARG A 16 -21.41 -1.57 5.35
N ARG A 17 -20.27 -1.01 4.95
CA ARG A 17 -19.29 -1.74 4.11
C ARG A 17 -18.75 -2.98 4.81
N LEU A 18 -18.48 -2.89 6.11
CA LEU A 18 -18.04 -4.02 6.90
C LEU A 18 -19.14 -5.11 7.00
N LYS A 19 -20.40 -4.72 7.11
CA LYS A 19 -21.54 -5.65 7.11
C LYS A 19 -21.64 -6.46 5.81
N GLU A 20 -21.33 -5.85 4.67
CA GLU A 20 -21.27 -6.54 3.39
C GLU A 20 -20.15 -7.58 3.31
N SER A 21 -19.04 -7.36 4.03
CA SER A 21 -17.94 -8.32 4.14
C SER A 21 -18.13 -9.39 5.23
N ARG A 22 -19.19 -9.30 6.04
CA ARG A 22 -19.45 -10.20 7.19
C ARG A 22 -19.44 -11.70 6.83
N LYS A 23 -19.88 -12.05 5.64
CA LYS A 23 -19.89 -13.45 5.17
C LYS A 23 -18.51 -14.00 4.85
N TYR A 24 -17.46 -13.18 4.90
CA TYR A 24 -16.08 -13.54 4.55
C TYR A 24 -15.10 -13.38 5.70
N ILE A 25 -15.55 -12.88 6.86
CA ILE A 25 -14.75 -12.70 8.06
C ILE A 25 -15.43 -13.42 9.22
N THR A 26 -14.66 -13.87 10.20
CA THR A 26 -15.21 -14.50 11.40
C THR A 26 -16.04 -13.48 12.20
N VAL A 27 -16.95 -14.00 13.02
CA VAL A 27 -17.77 -13.17 13.90
C VAL A 27 -16.92 -12.29 14.81
N ASN A 28 -15.86 -12.85 15.37
CA ASN A 28 -14.91 -12.13 16.23
C ASN A 28 -14.18 -11.01 15.49
N GLU A 29 -13.73 -11.27 14.27
CA GLU A 29 -13.10 -10.24 13.41
C GLU A 29 -14.09 -9.12 13.07
N TYR A 30 -15.33 -9.48 12.75
CA TYR A 30 -16.38 -8.48 12.49
C TYR A 30 -16.59 -7.56 13.69
N PHE A 31 -16.79 -8.13 14.88
CA PHE A 31 -16.98 -7.34 16.10
C PHE A 31 -15.74 -6.54 16.48
N SER A 32 -14.53 -7.09 16.31
CA SER A 32 -13.29 -6.36 16.52
C SER A 32 -13.18 -5.14 15.60
N GLN A 33 -13.51 -5.30 14.32
CA GLN A 33 -13.49 -4.21 13.34
C GLN A 33 -14.60 -3.17 13.61
N VAL A 34 -15.81 -3.61 13.98
CA VAL A 34 -16.90 -2.70 14.39
C VAL A 34 -16.49 -1.91 15.62
N LYS A 35 -15.93 -2.57 16.63
CA LYS A 35 -15.41 -1.92 17.85
C LYS A 35 -14.33 -0.90 17.49
N SER A 36 -13.42 -1.24 16.61
CA SER A 36 -12.39 -0.33 16.09
C SER A 36 -13.02 0.89 15.40
N ILE A 37 -14.01 0.72 14.54
CA ILE A 37 -14.70 1.82 13.84
C ILE A 37 -15.45 2.73 14.82
N ILE A 38 -16.09 2.16 15.84
CA ILE A 38 -16.90 2.91 16.80
C ILE A 38 -16.04 3.65 17.82
N PHE A 39 -15.06 2.94 18.40
CA PHE A 39 -14.30 3.41 19.54
C PHE A 39 -12.95 4.02 19.17
N THR A 40 -12.36 3.61 18.05
CA THR A 40 -11.13 4.23 17.59
C THR A 40 -11.49 5.41 16.69
N ASN A 41 -11.16 6.59 17.14
CA ASN A 41 -11.24 7.80 16.31
C ASN A 41 -10.10 7.73 15.28
N SER A 42 -10.25 6.85 14.29
CA SER A 42 -9.22 6.43 13.34
C SER A 42 -8.54 7.58 12.59
N ARG A 43 -9.20 8.73 12.49
CA ARG A 43 -8.64 9.96 11.94
C ARG A 43 -7.86 10.80 12.96
N HIS A 44 -7.79 10.35 14.21
CA HIS A 44 -7.22 11.14 15.32
C HIS A 44 -6.34 10.33 16.26
N LEU A 45 -5.65 9.28 15.76
CA LEU A 45 -4.51 8.77 16.52
C LEU A 45 -3.54 9.94 16.66
N LYS A 46 -3.46 10.45 17.88
CA LYS A 46 -2.45 11.42 18.24
C LYS A 46 -1.15 10.68 18.53
N GLU A 47 -0.06 11.39 18.40
CA GLU A 47 1.21 10.92 18.93
C GLU A 47 1.11 10.79 20.45
N GLU A 48 1.59 9.68 21.00
CA GLU A 48 1.50 9.36 22.41
C GLU A 48 2.83 8.83 22.95
N ASN A 49 3.36 9.46 23.98
CA ASN A 49 4.50 8.94 24.74
C ASN A 49 4.03 7.86 25.71
N LYS A 50 4.68 6.71 25.69
CA LYS A 50 4.36 5.55 26.52
C LYS A 50 5.61 5.01 27.19
N LYS A 51 5.41 4.43 28.38
CA LYS A 51 6.38 3.63 29.09
C LYS A 51 5.76 2.25 29.29
N PHE A 52 6.23 1.27 28.55
CA PHE A 52 5.70 -0.08 28.63
C PHE A 52 6.47 -0.97 29.61
N GLY A 53 7.74 -0.65 29.84
CA GLY A 53 8.61 -1.39 30.74
C GLY A 53 9.85 -0.61 31.15
N LYS A 54 11.00 -1.29 31.30
CA LYS A 54 12.26 -0.71 31.75
C LYS A 54 13.42 -0.95 30.77
N LEU A 55 13.21 -1.66 29.69
CA LEU A 55 14.26 -1.96 28.71
C LEU A 55 14.65 -0.69 27.93
N ASN A 56 15.84 -0.70 27.36
CA ASN A 56 16.35 0.27 26.39
C ASN A 56 16.16 1.73 26.81
N GLY A 57 16.64 2.07 28.04
CA GLY A 57 16.45 3.40 28.64
C GLY A 57 17.01 4.55 27.80
N ASP A 58 18.07 4.30 27.04
CA ASP A 58 18.78 5.29 26.24
C ASP A 58 18.22 5.42 24.81
N ILE A 59 17.24 4.59 24.44
CA ILE A 59 16.66 4.56 23.08
C ILE A 59 15.21 5.05 23.13
N THR A 60 14.89 5.99 22.28
CA THR A 60 13.48 6.39 22.04
C THR A 60 12.94 5.71 20.79
N PHE A 61 12.08 4.74 20.99
CA PHE A 61 11.41 4.02 19.90
C PHE A 61 10.23 4.83 19.35
N TYR A 62 10.06 4.75 18.02
CA TYR A 62 8.93 5.33 17.32
C TYR A 62 8.12 4.24 16.62
N VAL A 63 6.99 3.85 17.22
CA VAL A 63 6.13 2.79 16.73
C VAL A 63 5.20 3.33 15.64
N ILE A 64 5.47 2.94 14.40
CA ILE A 64 4.65 3.30 13.24
C ILE A 64 3.43 2.39 13.20
N ARG A 65 2.25 2.99 13.35
CA ARG A 65 0.98 2.28 13.43
C ARG A 65 -0.04 2.78 12.42
N ARG A 66 -0.98 1.92 12.06
CA ARG A 66 -2.04 2.22 11.10
C ARG A 66 -3.41 1.86 11.66
N THR A 67 -4.38 2.75 11.46
CA THR A 67 -5.77 2.47 11.83
C THR A 67 -6.50 1.65 10.77
N PRO A 68 -7.33 0.65 11.15
CA PRO A 68 -8.25 0.01 10.24
C PRO A 68 -9.36 0.96 9.76
N PRO A 69 -9.95 0.74 8.58
CA PRO A 69 -9.48 -0.17 7.54
C PRO A 69 -8.27 0.44 6.85
N GLY A 70 -7.23 -0.37 6.63
CA GLY A 70 -6.04 0.06 5.93
C GLY A 70 -6.35 0.46 4.49
N ALA A 71 -5.47 1.26 3.89
CA ALA A 71 -5.48 1.58 2.47
C ALA A 71 -4.80 0.45 1.64
N GLY A 72 -4.60 0.67 0.34
CA GLY A 72 -3.85 -0.24 -0.51
C GLY A 72 -2.39 -0.43 -0.05
N LEU A 73 -1.73 -1.48 -0.54
CA LEU A 73 -0.38 -1.86 -0.13
C LEU A 73 0.60 -0.68 -0.22
N PHE A 74 0.65 -0.03 -1.37
CA PHE A 74 1.57 1.11 -1.59
C PHE A 74 1.16 2.38 -0.86
N SER A 75 -0.13 2.59 -0.59
CA SER A 75 -0.56 3.69 0.28
C SER A 75 -0.05 3.50 1.72
N ASN A 76 0.03 2.26 2.20
CA ASN A 76 0.64 1.95 3.49
C ASN A 76 2.16 2.11 3.45
N TYR A 77 2.81 1.71 2.35
CA TYR A 77 4.24 1.91 2.13
C TYR A 77 4.61 3.39 2.14
N LEU A 78 3.91 4.24 1.37
CA LEU A 78 4.13 5.69 1.36
C LEU A 78 3.92 6.33 2.74
N LEU A 79 2.95 5.84 3.51
CA LEU A 79 2.76 6.28 4.89
C LEU A 79 3.99 5.95 5.75
N VAL A 80 4.54 4.75 5.61
CA VAL A 80 5.76 4.34 6.33
C VAL A 80 6.93 5.23 5.94
N LEU A 81 7.14 5.55 4.65
CA LEU A 81 8.19 6.47 4.23
C LEU A 81 8.09 7.83 4.95
N MET A 82 6.88 8.39 5.04
CA MET A 82 6.67 9.64 5.76
C MET A 82 7.02 9.52 7.26
N HIS A 83 6.66 8.41 7.89
CA HIS A 83 7.01 8.15 9.28
C HIS A 83 8.51 7.94 9.49
N LEU A 84 9.19 7.26 8.56
CA LEU A 84 10.64 7.09 8.60
C LEU A 84 11.36 8.43 8.48
N LYS A 85 10.88 9.32 7.58
CA LYS A 85 11.42 10.69 7.49
C LYS A 85 11.23 11.46 8.80
N TYR A 86 10.07 11.34 9.42
CA TYR A 86 9.82 11.97 10.72
C TYR A 86 10.74 11.41 11.81
N ALA A 87 10.94 10.10 11.84
CA ALA A 87 11.84 9.45 12.80
C ALA A 87 13.29 9.92 12.61
N GLU A 88 13.77 9.99 11.37
CA GLU A 88 15.09 10.51 11.02
C GLU A 88 15.29 11.95 11.52
N LEU A 89 14.35 12.84 11.21
CA LEU A 89 14.40 14.26 11.60
C LEU A 89 14.35 14.50 13.14
N ASN A 90 13.88 13.50 13.91
CA ASN A 90 13.75 13.58 15.35
C ASN A 90 14.69 12.61 16.09
N SER A 91 15.65 11.99 15.41
CA SER A 91 16.60 11.01 15.97
C SER A 91 15.90 9.88 16.75
N LEU A 92 14.80 9.35 16.21
CA LEU A 92 14.02 8.28 16.79
C LEU A 92 14.36 6.94 16.13
N THR A 93 14.25 5.84 16.86
CA THR A 93 14.43 4.48 16.34
C THR A 93 13.07 3.93 15.87
N PRO A 94 12.81 3.87 14.55
CA PRO A 94 11.51 3.47 14.03
C PRO A 94 11.32 1.96 14.06
N ILE A 95 10.08 1.53 14.35
CA ILE A 95 9.62 0.14 14.17
C ILE A 95 8.19 0.13 13.66
N ILE A 96 7.85 -0.81 12.78
CA ILE A 96 6.53 -0.86 12.15
C ILE A 96 5.69 -1.93 12.84
N ASP A 97 4.60 -1.49 13.48
CA ASP A 97 3.62 -2.36 14.12
C ASP A 97 2.30 -2.39 13.34
N TYR A 98 2.20 -3.38 12.48
CA TYR A 98 0.96 -3.72 11.79
C TYR A 98 0.35 -5.06 12.27
N LYS A 99 0.91 -5.64 13.34
CA LYS A 99 0.34 -6.75 14.09
C LYS A 99 -0.88 -6.27 14.90
N ASN A 100 -0.70 -5.20 15.67
CA ASN A 100 -1.75 -4.62 16.51
C ASN A 100 -2.65 -3.64 15.75
N TYR A 101 -2.24 -3.22 14.55
CA TYR A 101 -2.94 -2.25 13.70
C TYR A 101 -3.12 -2.84 12.30
N SER A 102 -3.97 -3.88 12.21
CA SER A 102 -4.21 -4.68 11.01
C SER A 102 -4.80 -3.90 9.85
N ASN A 103 -4.55 -4.38 8.65
CA ASN A 103 -5.09 -3.86 7.41
C ASN A 103 -5.49 -5.00 6.46
N TYR A 104 -5.87 -4.66 5.23
CA TYR A 104 -6.34 -5.62 4.23
C TYR A 104 -5.32 -6.68 3.78
N TYR A 105 -4.04 -6.49 4.08
CA TYR A 105 -2.94 -7.40 3.69
C TYR A 105 -2.45 -8.25 4.86
N SER A 106 -3.08 -8.15 6.02
CA SER A 106 -2.86 -9.05 7.17
C SER A 106 -3.46 -10.41 6.83
N GLY A 107 -2.66 -11.28 6.23
CA GLY A 107 -3.07 -12.61 5.83
C GLY A 107 -3.04 -13.59 7.00
N LYS A 108 -3.91 -14.60 6.95
CA LYS A 108 -3.90 -15.77 7.85
C LYS A 108 -3.27 -16.98 7.13
N SER A 109 -2.08 -16.83 6.61
CA SER A 109 -1.34 -18.01 6.17
C SER A 109 -0.47 -18.51 7.32
N ASN A 110 -0.39 -19.82 7.51
CA ASN A 110 0.50 -20.44 8.51
C ASN A 110 1.99 -20.14 8.28
N SER A 111 2.32 -19.54 7.12
CA SER A 111 3.68 -19.18 6.72
C SER A 111 3.96 -17.68 6.80
N THR A 112 2.98 -16.85 7.18
CA THR A 112 3.13 -15.40 7.22
C THR A 112 3.28 -14.87 8.63
N SER A 113 4.04 -13.78 8.79
CA SER A 113 4.12 -13.05 10.04
C SER A 113 2.76 -12.44 10.41
N GLU A 114 2.43 -12.40 11.71
CA GLU A 114 1.27 -11.66 12.22
C GLU A 114 1.38 -10.16 11.93
N ASN A 115 2.60 -9.63 11.90
CA ASN A 115 2.88 -8.29 11.44
C ASN A 115 3.00 -8.30 9.91
N TYR A 116 1.98 -7.80 9.21
CA TYR A 116 1.94 -7.93 7.75
C TYR A 116 3.11 -7.21 7.06
N TRP A 117 3.69 -6.17 7.65
CA TRP A 117 4.88 -5.52 7.12
C TRP A 117 6.01 -6.52 6.89
N ASP A 118 6.25 -7.37 7.88
CA ASP A 118 7.32 -8.37 7.87
C ASP A 118 7.10 -9.49 6.84
N ASN A 119 5.96 -9.52 6.16
CA ASN A 119 5.73 -10.44 5.05
C ASN A 119 6.41 -9.98 3.75
N TYR A 120 6.61 -8.67 3.59
CA TYR A 120 7.11 -8.06 2.35
C TYR A 120 8.47 -7.39 2.51
N TRP A 121 8.69 -6.74 3.65
CA TRP A 121 9.88 -5.92 3.92
C TRP A 121 10.50 -6.27 5.25
N ASP A 122 11.79 -5.99 5.38
CA ASP A 122 12.47 -6.05 6.67
C ASP A 122 12.07 -4.86 7.54
N GLN A 123 12.20 -5.02 8.86
CA GLN A 123 12.08 -3.89 9.78
C GLN A 123 13.23 -2.89 9.56
N PRO A 124 13.00 -1.59 9.78
CA PRO A 124 14.05 -0.58 9.66
C PRO A 124 15.04 -0.59 10.83
N THR A 125 14.88 -1.46 11.79
CA THR A 125 15.70 -1.61 12.97
C THR A 125 15.93 -3.09 13.31
N GLU A 126 16.96 -3.38 14.09
CA GLU A 126 17.27 -4.71 14.62
C GLU A 126 16.38 -5.15 15.79
N TYR A 127 15.71 -4.19 16.44
CA TYR A 127 14.80 -4.47 17.55
C TYR A 127 13.49 -5.11 17.07
N ASN A 128 12.90 -5.94 17.95
CA ASN A 128 11.60 -6.55 17.69
C ASN A 128 10.47 -5.89 18.53
N LEU A 129 9.22 -6.11 18.13
CA LEU A 129 8.06 -5.49 18.77
C LEU A 129 7.90 -5.89 20.24
N ASP A 130 8.22 -7.15 20.59
CA ASP A 130 8.09 -7.63 21.97
C ASP A 130 9.08 -6.94 22.90
N GLU A 131 10.25 -6.58 22.40
CA GLU A 131 11.27 -5.82 23.12
C GLU A 131 10.86 -4.36 23.24
N VAL A 132 10.39 -3.75 22.15
CA VAL A 132 9.92 -2.36 22.15
C VAL A 132 8.75 -2.17 23.12
N TYR A 133 7.81 -3.11 23.17
CA TYR A 133 6.69 -3.07 24.13
C TYR A 133 7.09 -3.49 25.58
N LYS A 134 8.37 -3.59 25.87
CA LYS A 134 8.95 -3.69 27.23
C LYS A 134 9.91 -2.52 27.54
N SER A 135 10.02 -1.57 26.62
CA SER A 135 10.95 -0.44 26.73
C SER A 135 10.35 0.75 27.49
N SER A 136 11.24 1.62 27.96
CA SER A 136 10.85 2.77 28.80
C SER A 136 10.44 3.99 27.99
N ASN A 137 10.99 4.18 26.80
CA ASN A 137 10.78 5.38 26.00
C ASN A 137 10.20 4.98 24.64
N VAL A 138 8.87 5.05 24.50
CA VAL A 138 8.17 4.65 23.29
C VAL A 138 7.19 5.74 22.86
N ILE A 139 7.31 6.19 21.63
CA ILE A 139 6.38 7.12 20.98
C ILE A 139 5.51 6.32 20.04
N LEU A 140 4.20 6.29 20.28
CA LEU A 140 3.23 5.73 19.38
C LEU A 140 2.84 6.80 18.32
N SER A 141 2.99 6.49 17.05
CA SER A 141 2.84 7.47 15.96
C SER A 141 1.43 8.04 15.80
N SER A 142 1.36 9.26 15.27
CA SER A 142 0.12 9.91 14.86
C SER A 142 -0.38 9.36 13.52
N ALA A 143 -1.71 9.36 13.29
CA ALA A 143 -2.30 9.07 11.98
C ALA A 143 -2.16 10.24 10.96
N ASN A 144 -1.74 11.43 11.41
CA ASN A 144 -1.67 12.64 10.58
C ASN A 144 -0.22 13.03 10.24
N ILE A 145 0.60 12.05 9.90
CA ILE A 145 2.04 12.26 9.67
C ILE A 145 2.33 13.29 8.57
N SER A 146 1.58 13.30 7.46
CA SER A 146 1.78 14.28 6.38
C SER A 146 1.61 15.71 6.88
N LYS A 147 0.61 15.97 7.71
CA LYS A 147 0.40 17.30 8.31
C LYS A 147 1.49 17.69 9.29
N LEU A 148 2.02 16.73 10.05
CA LEU A 148 3.13 16.97 10.97
C LEU A 148 4.40 17.32 10.20
N LEU A 149 4.72 16.59 9.14
CA LEU A 149 5.87 16.86 8.29
C LEU A 149 5.74 18.20 7.56
N GLU A 150 4.56 18.52 7.01
CA GLU A 150 4.34 19.79 6.32
C GLU A 150 4.49 20.98 7.28
N LYS A 151 3.82 20.90 8.44
CA LYS A 151 3.81 21.97 9.43
C LYS A 151 5.19 22.24 10.05
N ASN A 152 5.92 21.17 10.41
CA ASN A 152 7.14 21.30 11.23
C ASN A 152 8.41 21.35 10.38
N TYR A 153 8.38 20.78 9.16
CA TYR A 153 9.59 20.58 8.35
C TYR A 153 9.42 20.98 6.89
N GLY A 154 8.23 21.43 6.46
CA GLY A 154 7.96 21.84 5.09
C GLY A 154 7.91 20.71 4.07
N TYR A 155 7.76 19.45 4.50
CA TYR A 155 7.62 18.30 3.59
C TYR A 155 6.17 18.10 3.17
N TYR A 156 5.91 18.10 1.89
CA TYR A 156 4.58 17.88 1.34
C TYR A 156 4.18 16.40 1.36
N ASP A 157 2.87 16.16 1.36
CA ASP A 157 2.32 14.80 1.22
C ASP A 157 2.80 14.15 -0.09
N LEU A 158 3.25 12.90 -0.02
CA LEU A 158 3.80 12.16 -1.17
C LEU A 158 2.81 11.97 -2.32
N ASN A 159 1.51 12.12 -2.07
CA ASN A 159 0.47 12.09 -3.10
C ASN A 159 0.12 13.48 -3.65
N SER A 160 0.80 14.53 -3.21
CA SER A 160 0.48 15.90 -3.65
C SER A 160 1.25 16.31 -4.91
N LYS A 161 0.63 17.19 -5.72
CA LYS A 161 1.30 17.80 -6.85
C LYS A 161 2.57 18.57 -6.42
N LYS A 162 2.52 19.24 -5.28
CA LYS A 162 3.67 19.98 -4.71
C LYS A 162 4.87 19.07 -4.43
N PHE A 163 4.63 17.83 -4.00
CA PHE A 163 5.71 16.86 -3.82
C PHE A 163 6.34 16.51 -5.17
N LEU A 164 5.51 16.19 -6.19
CA LEU A 164 6.00 15.80 -7.52
C LEU A 164 6.82 16.91 -8.21
N GLU A 165 6.61 18.15 -7.83
CA GLU A 165 7.35 19.32 -8.34
C GLU A 165 8.58 19.67 -7.48
N ASN A 166 8.83 18.97 -6.36
CA ASN A 166 9.91 19.25 -5.43
C ASN A 166 11.03 18.20 -5.51
N GLN A 167 12.00 18.44 -6.38
CA GLN A 167 13.11 17.51 -6.61
C GLN A 167 13.93 17.20 -5.36
N ARG A 168 14.11 18.15 -4.44
CA ARG A 168 14.79 17.91 -3.16
C ARG A 168 14.05 16.84 -2.34
N GLN A 169 12.75 16.99 -2.18
CA GLN A 169 11.95 16.03 -1.42
C GLN A 169 11.89 14.66 -2.10
N ILE A 170 11.81 14.62 -3.43
CA ILE A 170 11.91 13.37 -4.21
C ILE A 170 13.23 12.65 -3.88
N ASN A 171 14.35 13.36 -3.91
CA ASN A 171 15.66 12.77 -3.60
C ASN A 171 15.75 12.27 -2.15
N ASP A 172 15.25 13.05 -1.19
CA ASP A 172 15.23 12.66 0.23
C ASP A 172 14.41 11.36 0.44
N PHE A 173 13.21 11.27 -0.15
CA PHE A 173 12.37 10.09 -0.03
C PHE A 173 12.88 8.89 -0.84
N ASN A 174 13.58 9.11 -1.94
CA ASN A 174 14.28 8.05 -2.66
C ASN A 174 15.38 7.44 -1.78
N GLY A 175 16.15 8.24 -1.05
CA GLY A 175 17.13 7.76 -0.08
C GLY A 175 16.51 6.84 0.97
N ILE A 176 15.40 7.26 1.56
CA ILE A 176 14.65 6.45 2.55
C ILE A 176 14.10 5.18 1.91
N SER A 177 13.48 5.27 0.73
CA SER A 177 12.93 4.13 0.02
C SER A 177 14.01 3.08 -0.29
N ASN A 178 15.20 3.52 -0.71
CA ASN A 178 16.34 2.63 -0.99
C ASN A 178 16.89 1.94 0.28
N SER A 179 16.66 2.49 1.47
CA SER A 179 17.05 1.85 2.73
C SER A 179 16.11 0.71 3.14
N ILE A 180 14.86 0.70 2.63
CA ILE A 180 13.89 -0.36 2.92
C ILE A 180 14.23 -1.60 2.07
N LYS A 181 14.50 -2.71 2.75
CA LYS A 181 14.86 -3.96 2.09
C LYS A 181 13.63 -4.85 1.94
N LEU A 182 13.51 -5.46 0.76
CA LEU A 182 12.58 -6.58 0.58
C LEU A 182 13.02 -7.78 1.40
N ARG A 183 12.06 -8.48 2.00
CA ARG A 183 12.31 -9.81 2.57
C ARG A 183 12.96 -10.70 1.52
N ARG A 184 13.91 -11.52 1.97
CA ARG A 184 14.67 -12.42 1.10
C ARG A 184 13.76 -13.25 0.17
N SER A 185 12.73 -13.88 0.73
CA SER A 185 11.78 -14.70 -0.02
C SER A 185 11.02 -13.94 -1.09
N VAL A 186 10.69 -12.67 -0.83
CA VAL A 186 10.03 -11.77 -1.79
C VAL A 186 11.01 -11.37 -2.88
N LYS A 187 12.24 -10.99 -2.50
CA LYS A 187 13.31 -10.63 -3.44
C LYS A 187 13.65 -11.76 -4.40
N GLU A 188 13.69 -13.00 -3.91
CA GLU A 188 13.93 -14.18 -4.74
C GLU A 188 12.82 -14.38 -5.78
N LYS A 189 11.54 -14.21 -5.39
CA LYS A 189 10.41 -14.28 -6.33
C LYS A 189 10.48 -13.18 -7.39
N VAL A 190 10.76 -11.92 -7.00
CA VAL A 190 10.94 -10.80 -7.94
C VAL A 190 12.08 -11.10 -8.92
N ASN A 191 13.22 -11.57 -8.43
CA ASN A 191 14.37 -11.89 -9.28
C ASN A 191 14.06 -13.03 -10.27
N ASN A 192 13.26 -14.02 -9.88
CA ASN A 192 12.85 -15.10 -10.78
C ASN A 192 11.90 -14.58 -11.87
N ASP A 193 11.01 -13.65 -11.54
CA ASP A 193 10.16 -13.01 -12.53
C ASP A 193 10.96 -12.15 -13.51
N LEU A 194 11.90 -11.34 -13.00
CA LEU A 194 12.82 -10.57 -13.85
C LEU A 194 13.49 -11.47 -14.88
N LYS A 195 14.04 -12.60 -14.44
CA LYS A 195 14.70 -13.56 -15.33
C LYS A 195 13.74 -14.20 -16.33
N SER A 196 12.51 -14.56 -15.89
CA SER A 196 11.55 -15.28 -16.75
C SER A 196 10.83 -14.38 -17.75
N ILE A 197 10.51 -13.14 -17.38
CA ILE A 197 9.73 -12.21 -18.20
C ILE A 197 10.62 -11.39 -19.11
N PHE A 198 11.71 -10.86 -18.56
CA PHE A 198 12.56 -9.96 -19.32
C PHE A 198 13.75 -10.66 -19.98
N ALA A 199 14.29 -11.75 -19.38
CA ALA A 199 15.39 -12.53 -19.97
C ALA A 199 16.43 -11.67 -20.69
N SER A 200 16.52 -11.79 -22.05
CA SER A 200 17.39 -10.97 -22.91
C SER A 200 16.72 -9.72 -23.46
N LYS A 201 15.52 -9.36 -23.00
CA LYS A 201 14.75 -8.21 -23.52
C LYS A 201 15.30 -6.92 -22.93
N GLN A 202 15.43 -5.92 -23.80
CA GLN A 202 15.91 -4.58 -23.45
C GLN A 202 14.90 -3.56 -23.94
N ASN A 203 15.07 -2.28 -23.60
CA ASN A 203 14.23 -1.18 -24.05
C ASN A 203 12.74 -1.44 -23.80
N ILE A 204 12.38 -1.65 -22.54
CA ILE A 204 11.01 -2.01 -22.14
C ILE A 204 10.28 -0.78 -21.61
N LEU A 205 9.13 -0.44 -22.19
CA LEU A 205 8.23 0.59 -21.69
C LEU A 205 7.31 -0.01 -20.61
N GLY A 206 7.45 0.41 -19.36
CA GLY A 206 6.53 0.05 -18.29
C GLY A 206 5.28 0.93 -18.32
N ILE A 207 4.10 0.32 -18.25
CA ILE A 207 2.83 1.02 -18.15
C ILE A 207 2.00 0.48 -16.99
N SER A 208 1.29 1.37 -16.29
CA SER A 208 0.36 1.00 -15.22
C SER A 208 -1.04 1.46 -15.56
N LEU A 209 -1.97 0.52 -15.68
CA LEU A 209 -3.35 0.76 -16.07
C LEU A 209 -4.30 0.36 -14.95
N ARG A 210 -5.18 1.27 -14.58
CA ARG A 210 -6.23 1.02 -13.60
C ARG A 210 -7.58 0.89 -14.30
N GLY A 211 -8.36 -0.08 -13.83
CA GLY A 211 -9.73 -0.31 -14.30
C GLY A 211 -10.65 -0.64 -13.12
N THR A 212 -11.56 -1.58 -13.30
CA THR A 212 -12.46 -2.09 -12.25
C THR A 212 -13.12 -1.00 -11.40
N ASP A 213 -12.80 -0.92 -10.12
CA ASP A 213 -13.35 0.04 -9.15
C ASP A 213 -13.04 1.51 -9.50
N TYR A 214 -11.95 1.79 -10.22
CA TYR A 214 -11.60 3.14 -10.68
C TYR A 214 -12.49 3.63 -11.84
N LEU A 215 -13.15 2.74 -12.57
CA LEU A 215 -14.17 3.12 -13.57
C LEU A 215 -15.48 3.56 -12.91
N ASN A 216 -15.71 3.18 -11.66
CA ASN A 216 -16.89 3.59 -10.92
C ASN A 216 -16.66 4.92 -10.20
N THR A 217 -17.21 6.01 -10.76
CA THR A 217 -17.02 7.36 -10.24
C THR A 217 -17.49 7.57 -8.79
N ASN A 218 -18.43 6.75 -8.31
CA ASN A 218 -18.90 6.78 -6.92
C ASN A 218 -17.90 6.16 -5.95
N LEU A 219 -17.18 5.11 -6.39
CA LEU A 219 -16.14 4.46 -5.58
C LEU A 219 -14.82 5.22 -5.64
N ALA A 220 -14.47 5.70 -6.82
CA ALA A 220 -13.20 6.39 -7.10
C ALA A 220 -13.23 7.89 -6.82
N LYS A 221 -14.21 8.40 -6.07
CA LYS A 221 -14.33 9.83 -5.75
C LYS A 221 -13.05 10.37 -5.12
N GLY A 222 -12.43 11.34 -5.78
CA GLY A 222 -11.17 11.96 -5.35
C GLY A 222 -9.91 11.28 -5.91
N HIS A 223 -10.04 10.23 -6.71
CA HIS A 223 -8.96 9.63 -7.49
C HIS A 223 -8.93 10.17 -8.91
N TYR A 224 -7.78 10.04 -9.58
CA TYR A 224 -7.66 10.35 -11.00
C TYR A 224 -8.52 9.40 -11.82
N LYS A 225 -9.21 9.94 -12.83
CA LYS A 225 -9.96 9.12 -13.78
C LYS A 225 -8.96 8.36 -14.67
N PRO A 226 -9.07 7.04 -14.80
CA PRO A 226 -8.23 6.28 -15.72
C PRO A 226 -8.44 6.76 -17.16
N LEU A 227 -7.41 6.65 -17.99
CA LEU A 227 -7.53 6.82 -19.43
C LEU A 227 -8.48 5.75 -19.99
N ASN A 228 -9.15 6.08 -21.08
CA ASN A 228 -9.81 5.06 -21.90
C ASN A 228 -8.74 4.09 -22.42
N ILE A 229 -9.06 2.81 -22.52
CA ILE A 229 -8.09 1.80 -22.92
C ILE A 229 -7.57 2.01 -24.35
N ASP A 230 -8.41 2.46 -25.27
CA ASP A 230 -8.01 2.75 -26.63
C ASP A 230 -7.03 3.94 -26.70
N GLU A 231 -7.32 4.99 -25.93
CA GLU A 231 -6.39 6.14 -25.76
C GLU A 231 -5.06 5.70 -25.16
N ALA A 232 -5.09 4.79 -24.18
CA ALA A 232 -3.89 4.27 -23.55
C ALA A 232 -3.04 3.45 -24.53
N ILE A 233 -3.66 2.63 -25.39
CA ILE A 233 -2.99 1.87 -26.44
C ILE A 233 -2.33 2.81 -27.45
N LEU A 234 -3.06 3.81 -27.97
CA LEU A 234 -2.51 4.80 -28.91
C LEU A 234 -1.34 5.58 -28.32
N LEU A 235 -1.44 5.97 -27.04
CA LEU A 235 -0.35 6.64 -26.34
C LEU A 235 0.87 5.71 -26.18
N THR A 236 0.63 4.43 -25.89
CA THR A 236 1.69 3.42 -25.79
C THR A 236 2.44 3.29 -27.11
N GLU A 237 1.74 3.18 -28.24
CA GLU A 237 2.34 3.11 -29.58
C GLU A 237 3.22 4.33 -29.85
N LYS A 238 2.68 5.51 -29.59
CA LYS A 238 3.43 6.76 -29.75
C LYS A 238 4.71 6.76 -28.91
N LYS A 239 4.64 6.31 -27.64
CA LYS A 239 5.80 6.30 -26.73
C LYS A 239 6.81 5.21 -27.07
N LEU A 240 6.39 4.05 -27.56
CA LEU A 240 7.29 3.03 -28.08
C LEU A 240 8.18 3.58 -29.19
N VAL A 241 7.61 4.33 -30.13
CA VAL A 241 8.36 4.96 -31.23
C VAL A 241 9.22 6.11 -30.72
N GLU A 242 8.62 7.06 -29.99
CA GLU A 242 9.29 8.27 -29.48
C GLU A 242 10.51 7.94 -28.62
N TRP A 243 10.40 6.94 -27.75
CA TRP A 243 11.45 6.55 -26.80
C TRP A 243 12.29 5.36 -27.27
N LYS A 244 12.05 4.87 -28.49
CA LYS A 244 12.75 3.73 -29.10
C LYS A 244 12.70 2.47 -28.23
N MET A 245 11.48 2.14 -27.74
CA MET A 245 11.25 0.96 -26.92
C MET A 245 10.83 -0.22 -27.79
N ASP A 246 11.31 -1.40 -27.46
CA ASP A 246 11.05 -2.64 -28.21
C ASP A 246 9.87 -3.42 -27.65
N TYR A 247 9.64 -3.32 -26.34
CA TYR A 247 8.65 -4.07 -25.60
C TYR A 247 7.79 -3.15 -24.74
N VAL A 248 6.60 -3.62 -24.35
CA VAL A 248 5.74 -2.97 -23.36
C VAL A 248 5.46 -3.94 -22.21
N PHE A 249 5.76 -3.56 -20.97
CA PHE A 249 5.40 -4.29 -19.77
C PHE A 249 4.12 -3.70 -19.17
N VAL A 250 3.05 -4.52 -19.12
CA VAL A 250 1.69 -4.10 -18.75
C VAL A 250 1.36 -4.51 -17.32
N CYS A 251 1.30 -3.54 -16.43
CA CYS A 251 0.83 -3.70 -15.05
C CYS A 251 -0.66 -3.33 -14.97
N THR A 252 -1.51 -4.31 -14.76
CA THR A 252 -2.96 -4.09 -14.60
C THR A 252 -3.63 -5.21 -13.84
N GLU A 253 -4.68 -4.88 -13.09
CA GLU A 253 -5.60 -5.85 -12.49
C GLU A 253 -6.69 -6.34 -13.44
N VAL A 254 -6.81 -5.77 -14.64
CA VAL A 254 -7.89 -6.03 -15.60
C VAL A 254 -7.47 -7.07 -16.63
N LYS A 255 -8.29 -8.13 -16.76
CA LYS A 255 -8.03 -9.22 -17.70
C LYS A 255 -8.14 -8.73 -19.14
N GLU A 256 -9.19 -8.03 -19.47
CA GLU A 256 -9.50 -7.53 -20.83
C GLU A 256 -8.41 -6.57 -21.33
N TYR A 257 -7.74 -5.82 -20.43
CA TYR A 257 -6.66 -4.93 -20.84
C TYR A 257 -5.42 -5.70 -21.30
N ILE A 258 -5.11 -6.82 -20.65
CA ILE A 258 -4.01 -7.70 -21.12
C ILE A 258 -4.37 -8.29 -22.48
N GLU A 259 -5.61 -8.76 -22.69
CA GLU A 259 -6.06 -9.34 -23.94
C GLU A 259 -5.91 -8.33 -25.09
N LEU A 260 -6.35 -7.07 -24.90
CA LEU A 260 -6.20 -6.00 -25.90
C LEU A 260 -4.73 -5.65 -26.18
N TYR A 261 -3.88 -5.63 -25.17
CA TYR A 261 -2.44 -5.38 -25.38
C TYR A 261 -1.75 -6.55 -26.10
N VAL A 262 -2.12 -7.79 -25.81
CA VAL A 262 -1.61 -8.96 -26.52
C VAL A 262 -2.10 -8.97 -27.97
N GLU A 263 -3.36 -8.65 -28.20
CA GLU A 263 -3.91 -8.52 -29.57
C GLU A 263 -3.15 -7.46 -30.38
N ARG A 264 -2.85 -6.30 -29.77
CA ARG A 264 -2.22 -5.16 -30.45
C ARG A 264 -0.71 -5.30 -30.64
N PHE A 265 -0.01 -5.82 -29.64
CA PHE A 265 1.47 -5.82 -29.60
C PHE A 265 2.08 -7.22 -29.73
N GLY A 266 1.26 -8.29 -29.71
CA GLY A 266 1.73 -9.66 -29.81
C GLY A 266 2.76 -10.03 -28.75
N GLU A 267 3.86 -10.64 -29.15
CA GLU A 267 4.96 -11.05 -28.28
C GLU A 267 5.73 -9.89 -27.64
N LYS A 268 5.50 -8.66 -28.10
CA LYS A 268 6.09 -7.46 -27.46
C LYS A 268 5.36 -7.06 -26.17
N ALA A 269 4.13 -7.55 -25.94
CA ALA A 269 3.38 -7.33 -24.72
C ALA A 269 3.85 -8.30 -23.62
N LEU A 270 4.50 -7.75 -22.60
CA LEU A 270 5.00 -8.50 -21.45
C LEU A 270 4.09 -8.24 -20.26
N PHE A 271 3.87 -9.24 -19.44
CA PHE A 271 3.07 -9.10 -18.21
C PHE A 271 3.36 -10.23 -17.24
N LEU A 272 3.11 -9.96 -15.95
CA LEU A 272 3.20 -10.96 -14.90
C LEU A 272 2.01 -11.91 -14.98
N LYS A 273 2.25 -13.22 -14.90
CA LYS A 273 1.18 -14.21 -14.71
C LYS A 273 0.62 -14.09 -13.30
N ARG A 274 -0.63 -13.61 -13.22
CA ARG A 274 -1.35 -13.42 -11.94
C ARG A 274 -2.85 -13.51 -12.15
N GLN A 275 -3.60 -13.58 -11.07
CA GLN A 275 -5.05 -13.47 -11.16
C GLN A 275 -5.46 -12.03 -11.51
N ARG A 276 -6.37 -11.91 -12.45
CA ARG A 276 -6.96 -10.63 -12.87
C ARG A 276 -8.48 -10.65 -12.76
N PHE A 277 -9.06 -9.47 -12.77
CA PHE A 277 -10.50 -9.24 -12.65
C PHE A 277 -11.06 -8.77 -13.99
N SER A 278 -12.37 -9.04 -14.22
CA SER A 278 -13.06 -8.44 -15.35
C SER A 278 -13.46 -6.99 -15.04
N ASN A 279 -13.46 -6.12 -16.04
CA ASN A 279 -14.00 -4.76 -15.95
C ASN A 279 -15.47 -4.71 -15.51
N SER A 280 -16.25 -5.75 -15.78
CA SER A 280 -17.63 -5.90 -15.30
C SER A 280 -17.72 -5.93 -13.76
N GLN A 281 -16.60 -6.17 -13.06
CA GLN A 281 -16.52 -6.19 -11.59
C GLN A 281 -16.24 -4.81 -10.99
N SER A 282 -16.76 -3.75 -11.59
CA SER A 282 -16.55 -2.36 -11.15
C SER A 282 -17.45 -1.91 -9.96
N GLU A 283 -18.39 -2.74 -9.52
CA GLU A 283 -19.36 -2.37 -8.48
C GLU A 283 -18.74 -2.27 -7.07
N LYS A 284 -17.57 -2.88 -6.84
CA LYS A 284 -16.91 -2.96 -5.53
C LYS A 284 -15.42 -2.69 -5.66
N PHE A 285 -14.81 -2.22 -4.57
CA PHE A 285 -13.35 -2.15 -4.50
C PHE A 285 -12.71 -3.53 -4.72
N ILE A 286 -11.60 -3.60 -5.45
CA ILE A 286 -10.85 -4.84 -5.68
C ILE A 286 -10.54 -5.55 -4.37
N THR A 287 -10.22 -4.78 -3.32
CA THR A 287 -10.00 -5.30 -1.98
C THR A 287 -11.20 -6.08 -1.42
N GLN A 288 -12.41 -5.84 -1.91
CA GLN A 288 -13.61 -6.59 -1.53
C GLN A 288 -13.78 -7.89 -2.33
N TYR A 289 -13.25 -7.96 -3.57
CA TYR A 289 -13.29 -9.18 -4.39
C TYR A 289 -12.27 -10.23 -3.94
N ARG A 290 -11.17 -9.84 -3.33
CA ARG A 290 -10.16 -10.80 -2.85
C ARG A 290 -10.68 -11.78 -1.81
N PHE A 291 -11.75 -11.45 -1.08
CA PHE A 291 -12.43 -12.40 -0.20
C PHE A 291 -13.08 -13.58 -0.94
N ARG A 292 -13.23 -13.48 -2.25
CA ARG A 292 -13.69 -14.55 -3.15
C ARG A 292 -12.54 -15.42 -3.67
N ARG A 293 -11.30 -14.96 -3.56
CA ARG A 293 -10.12 -15.80 -3.78
C ARG A 293 -9.95 -16.68 -2.55
N ASN A 294 -9.60 -17.93 -2.71
CA ASN A 294 -9.26 -18.83 -1.61
C ASN A 294 -8.09 -18.28 -0.76
N ASN A 295 -8.33 -17.15 -0.12
CA ASN A 295 -7.73 -16.67 1.12
C ASN A 295 -6.28 -16.19 1.17
N ASP A 296 -5.60 -15.81 0.12
CA ASP A 296 -4.26 -15.29 0.37
C ASP A 296 -4.14 -13.78 0.11
N SER A 297 -4.38 -12.99 1.16
CA SER A 297 -4.12 -11.54 1.14
C SER A 297 -2.62 -11.24 1.00
N PHE A 298 -1.75 -12.16 1.44
CA PHE A 298 -0.32 -12.10 1.21
C PHE A 298 0.00 -12.25 -0.29
N GLU A 299 -0.50 -13.28 -0.97
CA GLU A 299 -0.25 -13.47 -2.40
C GLU A 299 -0.78 -12.29 -3.22
N THR A 300 -1.93 -11.69 -2.83
CA THR A 300 -2.43 -10.47 -3.50
C THR A 300 -1.45 -9.30 -3.37
N GLY A 301 -0.92 -9.06 -2.17
CA GLY A 301 0.06 -8.01 -1.96
C GLY A 301 1.39 -8.29 -2.68
N LEU A 302 1.80 -9.56 -2.69
CA LEU A 302 3.00 -10.02 -3.39
C LEU A 302 2.87 -9.82 -4.91
N GLU A 303 1.72 -10.11 -5.51
CA GLU A 303 1.46 -9.87 -6.94
C GLU A 303 1.62 -8.39 -7.30
N TYR A 304 1.05 -7.48 -6.49
CA TYR A 304 1.21 -6.03 -6.71
C TYR A 304 2.66 -5.58 -6.54
N LEU A 305 3.34 -6.10 -5.51
CA LEU A 305 4.72 -5.75 -5.24
C LEU A 305 5.64 -6.21 -6.37
N ARG A 306 5.46 -7.44 -6.86
CA ARG A 306 6.21 -7.98 -7.99
C ARG A 306 6.05 -7.12 -9.25
N GLU A 307 4.84 -6.64 -9.57
CA GLU A 307 4.60 -5.74 -10.72
C GLU A 307 5.32 -4.39 -10.60
N VAL A 308 5.51 -3.88 -9.40
CA VAL A 308 6.18 -2.58 -9.18
C VAL A 308 7.70 -2.71 -9.23
N TYR A 309 8.25 -3.85 -8.83
CA TYR A 309 9.70 -4.08 -8.83
C TYR A 309 10.23 -4.64 -10.17
N LEU A 310 9.34 -5.02 -11.08
CA LEU A 310 9.65 -5.37 -12.46
C LEU A 310 9.68 -4.14 -13.36
#